data_ce2d803b0c1abe8cc8b9afc62ed858c2
#
_entry.id   ce2d803b0c1abe8cc8b9afc62ed858c2
#
_cell.length_a   1.000
_cell.length_b   1.000
_cell.length_c   1.000
_cell.angle_alpha   90.00
_cell.angle_beta   90.00
_cell.angle_gamma   90.00
#
_symmetry.space_group_name_H-M   'P 1'
#
loop_
_entity.id
_entity.type
_entity.pdbx_description
1 polymer ?
#
loop_
_entity_poly.entity_id
_entity_poly.type
_entity_poly.pdbx_seq_one_letter_code
_entity_poly.pdbx_strand_id
1 'polypeptide(L)'
;NMILRAMGMKIGRKVYDCSRSITERTLTEVGDYANLNEGCVLQAHSLEEGVFKSDYIRLGSGCSIGPGAFVHYGVCMGDHVVLDADSFLMKGEILDSHSGWRGNPAKMVRAGVMLEKDVQVSWEGSDCEPRMAAE
;
A
#
# COMPACT_ATOMS: atom_id res chain seq x y z
N ASN A 1 -15.44 1.41 -7.62
CA ASN A 1 -15.01 0.59 -6.44
C ASN A 1 -15.98 -0.56 -6.08
N MET A 2 -17.25 -0.51 -6.50
CA MET A 2 -18.18 -1.63 -6.29
C MET A 2 -17.72 -2.92 -6.99
N ILE A 3 -17.22 -2.83 -8.20
CA ILE A 3 -16.72 -3.97 -8.96
C ILE A 3 -15.54 -4.63 -8.24
N LEU A 4 -14.59 -3.84 -7.76
CA LEU A 4 -13.42 -4.35 -7.04
C LEU A 4 -13.81 -5.06 -5.74
N ARG A 5 -14.81 -4.55 -5.02
CA ARG A 5 -15.37 -5.22 -3.83
C ARG A 5 -16.04 -6.55 -4.19
N ALA A 6 -16.82 -6.57 -5.28
CA ALA A 6 -17.45 -7.79 -5.76
C ALA A 6 -16.44 -8.86 -6.17
N MET A 7 -15.24 -8.45 -6.60
CA MET A 7 -14.12 -9.33 -6.92
C MET A 7 -13.29 -9.76 -5.69
N GLY A 8 -13.72 -9.43 -4.47
CA GLY A 8 -13.08 -9.85 -3.22
C GLY A 8 -11.99 -8.91 -2.70
N MET A 9 -11.79 -7.74 -3.30
CA MET A 9 -10.85 -6.75 -2.81
C MET A 9 -11.42 -6.00 -1.59
N LYS A 10 -10.61 -5.82 -0.56
CA LYS A 10 -10.93 -4.95 0.56
C LYS A 10 -10.55 -3.52 0.20
N ILE A 11 -11.52 -2.73 -0.23
CA ILE A 11 -11.32 -1.34 -0.64
C ILE A 11 -12.25 -0.42 0.13
N GLY A 12 -11.68 0.65 0.68
CA GLY A 12 -12.37 1.65 1.46
C GLY A 12 -13.31 2.54 0.66
N ARG A 13 -13.84 3.55 1.31
CA ARG A 13 -14.74 4.56 0.73
C ARG A 13 -13.94 5.64 0.03
N LYS A 14 -14.50 6.19 -1.04
CA LYS A 14 -13.94 7.34 -1.77
C LYS A 14 -12.47 7.14 -2.20
N VAL A 15 -12.10 5.93 -2.57
CA VAL A 15 -10.80 5.65 -3.16
C VAL A 15 -10.81 6.09 -4.61
N TYR A 16 -9.83 6.88 -5.01
CA TYR A 16 -9.55 7.19 -6.41
C TYR A 16 -8.61 6.13 -6.97
N ASP A 17 -9.05 5.40 -7.96
CA ASP A 17 -8.28 4.33 -8.58
C ASP A 17 -8.10 4.59 -10.07
N CYS A 18 -6.88 4.94 -10.43
CA CYS A 18 -6.38 5.07 -11.80
C CYS A 18 -5.14 4.16 -12.00
N SER A 19 -5.00 3.14 -11.17
CA SER A 19 -3.89 2.20 -11.24
C SER A 19 -3.85 1.45 -12.58
N ARG A 20 -2.64 1.13 -13.03
CA ARG A 20 -2.44 0.28 -14.21
C ARG A 20 -2.84 -1.16 -13.94
N SER A 21 -2.51 -1.67 -12.77
CA SER A 21 -2.76 -3.06 -12.42
C SER A 21 -2.80 -3.25 -10.90
N ILE A 22 -3.80 -4.00 -10.47
CA ILE A 22 -3.86 -4.62 -9.15
C ILE A 22 -3.99 -6.11 -9.42
N THR A 23 -2.92 -6.86 -9.17
CA THR A 23 -2.83 -8.25 -9.63
C THR A 23 -3.71 -9.19 -8.81
N GLU A 24 -3.43 -9.37 -7.54
CA GLU A 24 -4.22 -10.23 -6.64
C GLU A 24 -5.15 -9.37 -5.78
N ARG A 25 -6.37 -9.16 -6.25
CA ARG A 25 -7.34 -8.29 -5.57
C ARG A 25 -7.72 -8.80 -4.19
N THR A 26 -7.76 -10.11 -4.00
CA THR A 26 -8.06 -10.73 -2.70
C THR A 26 -6.96 -10.58 -1.67
N LEU A 27 -5.74 -10.26 -2.10
CA LEU A 27 -4.58 -9.99 -1.25
C LEU A 27 -4.28 -8.50 -1.09
N THR A 28 -5.13 -7.64 -1.66
CA THR A 28 -4.93 -6.18 -1.62
C THR A 28 -5.99 -5.52 -0.76
N GLU A 29 -5.54 -4.78 0.24
CA GLU A 29 -6.37 -4.01 1.16
C GLU A 29 -6.03 -2.53 1.03
N VAL A 30 -7.03 -1.70 0.77
CA VAL A 30 -6.88 -0.25 0.59
C VAL A 30 -7.84 0.48 1.51
N GLY A 31 -7.33 1.36 2.35
CA GLY A 31 -8.11 2.16 3.27
C GLY A 31 -8.96 3.25 2.59
N ASP A 32 -9.70 4.00 3.40
CA ASP A 32 -10.57 5.08 2.93
C ASP A 32 -9.74 6.24 2.34
N TYR A 33 -10.29 6.95 1.37
CA TYR A 33 -9.70 8.17 0.78
C TYR A 33 -8.29 7.98 0.18
N ALA A 34 -7.90 6.78 -0.19
CA ALA A 34 -6.62 6.55 -0.85
C ALA A 34 -6.67 6.99 -2.32
N ASN A 35 -5.52 7.43 -2.83
CA ASN A 35 -5.34 7.82 -4.22
C ASN A 35 -4.32 6.90 -4.89
N LEU A 36 -4.78 6.09 -5.81
CA LEU A 36 -3.94 5.28 -6.70
C LEU A 36 -3.82 6.02 -8.03
N ASN A 37 -2.70 6.72 -8.24
CA ASN A 37 -2.51 7.56 -9.40
C ASN A 37 -2.18 6.76 -10.66
N GLU A 38 -2.18 7.45 -11.80
CA GLU A 38 -2.07 6.83 -13.12
C GLU A 38 -0.81 5.96 -13.25
N GLY A 39 -1.00 4.76 -13.77
CA GLY A 39 0.10 3.87 -14.07
C GLY A 39 0.75 3.18 -12.88
N CYS A 40 0.32 3.45 -11.64
CA CYS A 40 0.85 2.72 -10.49
C CYS A 40 0.45 1.25 -10.54
N VAL A 41 1.29 0.40 -9.95
CA VAL A 41 1.10 -1.05 -9.93
C VAL A 41 1.15 -1.56 -8.50
N LEU A 42 0.14 -2.33 -8.10
CA LEU A 42 0.12 -3.10 -6.86
C LEU A 42 0.27 -4.58 -7.23
N GLN A 43 1.44 -5.16 -6.95
CA GLN A 43 1.75 -6.54 -7.31
C GLN A 43 1.95 -7.40 -6.07
N ALA A 44 0.95 -8.19 -5.73
CA ALA A 44 0.95 -9.02 -4.54
C ALA A 44 1.65 -10.38 -4.73
N HIS A 45 2.41 -10.57 -5.81
CA HIS A 45 3.16 -11.80 -6.06
C HIS A 45 4.52 -11.55 -6.71
N SER A 46 5.38 -12.56 -6.66
CA SER A 46 6.54 -12.70 -7.54
C SER A 46 6.76 -14.16 -7.94
N LEU A 47 7.43 -14.35 -9.03
CA LEU A 47 7.97 -15.65 -9.45
C LEU A 47 9.48 -15.59 -9.34
N GLU A 48 10.04 -16.22 -8.33
CA GLU A 48 11.48 -16.23 -8.05
C GLU A 48 11.98 -17.67 -8.03
N GLU A 49 13.00 -17.96 -8.82
CA GLU A 49 13.61 -19.30 -8.91
C GLU A 49 12.60 -20.44 -9.15
N GLY A 50 11.55 -20.17 -9.92
CA GLY A 50 10.48 -21.13 -10.19
C GLY A 50 9.47 -21.31 -9.06
N VAL A 51 9.57 -20.53 -7.98
CA VAL A 51 8.63 -20.54 -6.87
C VAL A 51 7.72 -19.31 -6.95
N PHE A 52 6.41 -19.55 -6.95
CA PHE A 52 5.41 -18.47 -6.85
C PHE A 52 5.28 -18.04 -5.39
N LYS A 53 5.60 -16.78 -5.12
CA LYS A 53 5.48 -16.17 -3.80
C LYS A 53 4.41 -15.09 -3.83
N SER A 54 3.55 -15.06 -2.83
CA SER A 54 2.52 -14.04 -2.70
C SER A 54 2.29 -13.67 -1.23
N ASP A 55 1.93 -12.42 -0.99
CA ASP A 55 1.56 -11.92 0.33
C ASP A 55 0.65 -10.70 0.18
N TYR A 56 0.09 -10.24 1.29
CA TYR A 56 -0.80 -9.09 1.30
C TYR A 56 -0.08 -7.80 0.98
N ILE A 57 -0.80 -6.89 0.32
CA ILE A 57 -0.48 -5.46 0.26
C ILE A 57 -1.55 -4.73 1.07
N ARG A 58 -1.12 -3.92 2.04
CA ARG A 58 -2.02 -3.16 2.89
C ARG A 58 -1.67 -1.68 2.83
N LEU A 59 -2.62 -0.90 2.36
CA LEU A 59 -2.53 0.56 2.31
C LEU A 59 -3.51 1.15 3.31
N GLY A 60 -3.01 1.96 4.24
CA GLY A 60 -3.84 2.69 5.20
C GLY A 60 -4.72 3.74 4.54
N SER A 61 -5.49 4.45 5.35
CA SER A 61 -6.37 5.50 4.86
C SER A 61 -5.60 6.76 4.45
N GLY A 62 -6.09 7.44 3.42
CA GLY A 62 -5.47 8.68 2.94
C GLY A 62 -4.10 8.52 2.27
N CYS A 63 -3.67 7.30 1.98
CA CYS A 63 -2.43 7.07 1.26
C CYS A 63 -2.48 7.59 -0.17
N SER A 64 -1.36 8.09 -0.67
CA SER A 64 -1.20 8.51 -2.06
C SER A 64 -0.06 7.76 -2.72
N ILE A 65 -0.37 7.00 -3.75
CA ILE A 65 0.60 6.29 -4.58
C ILE A 65 0.81 7.11 -5.84
N GLY A 66 2.04 7.58 -6.06
CA GLY A 66 2.38 8.43 -7.19
C GLY A 66 2.28 7.73 -8.55
N PRO A 67 2.20 8.51 -9.64
CA PRO A 67 2.14 7.96 -10.99
C PRO A 67 3.33 7.05 -11.28
N GLY A 68 3.08 5.90 -11.90
CA GLY A 68 4.13 4.94 -12.26
C GLY A 68 4.82 4.24 -11.10
N ALA A 69 4.43 4.50 -9.86
CA ALA A 69 5.00 3.85 -8.70
C ALA A 69 4.63 2.36 -8.63
N PHE A 70 5.53 1.56 -8.07
CA PHE A 70 5.38 0.12 -7.96
C PHE A 70 5.42 -0.30 -6.48
N VAL A 71 4.41 -1.03 -6.05
CA VAL A 71 4.30 -1.58 -4.68
C VAL A 71 4.32 -3.09 -4.75
N HIS A 72 5.32 -3.69 -4.12
CA HIS A 72 5.50 -5.14 -4.10
C HIS A 72 4.72 -5.80 -2.95
N TYR A 73 4.64 -7.14 -2.97
CA TYR A 73 3.95 -7.91 -1.94
C TYR A 73 4.58 -7.78 -0.55
N GLY A 74 3.80 -8.00 0.48
CA GLY A 74 4.23 -7.89 1.88
C GLY A 74 4.39 -6.46 2.37
N VAL A 75 4.07 -5.45 1.55
CA VAL A 75 4.14 -4.04 1.95
C VAL A 75 2.95 -3.67 2.82
N CYS A 76 3.24 -3.01 3.94
CA CYS A 76 2.25 -2.42 4.83
C CYS A 76 2.52 -0.93 4.98
N MET A 77 1.60 -0.11 4.52
CA MET A 77 1.68 1.34 4.64
C MET A 77 0.71 1.82 5.70
N GLY A 78 1.19 2.63 6.63
CA GLY A 78 0.35 3.33 7.60
C GLY A 78 -0.59 4.34 6.92
N ASP A 79 -1.28 5.14 7.72
CA ASP A 79 -2.20 6.15 7.20
C ASP A 79 -1.45 7.37 6.65
N HIS A 80 -2.02 8.01 5.65
CA HIS A 80 -1.49 9.25 5.06
C HIS A 80 -0.04 9.17 4.58
N VAL A 81 0.40 8.00 4.13
CA VAL A 81 1.71 7.81 3.53
C VAL A 81 1.68 8.28 2.08
N VAL A 82 2.70 9.00 1.68
CA VAL A 82 2.88 9.46 0.29
C VAL A 82 4.07 8.74 -0.34
N LEU A 83 3.80 8.04 -1.43
CA LEU A 83 4.82 7.45 -2.29
C LEU A 83 4.91 8.29 -3.56
N ASP A 84 6.07 8.87 -3.82
CA ASP A 84 6.29 9.74 -4.97
C ASP A 84 6.25 8.98 -6.31
N ALA A 85 6.14 9.72 -7.40
CA ALA A 85 6.12 9.17 -8.76
C ALA A 85 7.33 8.28 -9.04
N ASP A 86 7.13 7.24 -9.85
CA ASP A 86 8.16 6.29 -10.29
C ASP A 86 9.00 5.65 -9.16
N SER A 87 8.47 5.65 -7.96
CA SER A 87 9.10 5.02 -6.81
C SER A 87 8.81 3.52 -6.75
N PHE A 88 9.74 2.75 -6.21
CA PHE A 88 9.64 1.31 -6.09
C PHE A 88 9.75 0.89 -4.62
N LEU A 89 8.68 0.33 -4.07
CA LEU A 89 8.69 -0.30 -2.75
C LEU A 89 9.01 -1.78 -2.90
N MET A 90 10.06 -2.19 -2.21
CA MET A 90 10.48 -3.58 -2.17
C MET A 90 9.53 -4.43 -1.31
N LYS A 91 9.59 -5.73 -1.50
CA LYS A 91 8.80 -6.70 -0.73
C LYS A 91 9.05 -6.57 0.78
N GLY A 92 7.99 -6.64 1.56
CA GLY A 92 8.03 -6.68 3.02
C GLY A 92 8.34 -5.35 3.71
N GLU A 93 8.34 -4.22 3.00
CA GLU A 93 8.56 -2.92 3.64
C GLU A 93 7.35 -2.47 4.46
N ILE A 94 7.64 -1.90 5.63
CA ILE A 94 6.65 -1.31 6.53
C ILE A 94 6.91 0.19 6.61
N LEU A 95 5.92 0.99 6.23
CA LEU A 95 6.00 2.44 6.17
C LEU A 95 5.17 3.05 7.28
N ASP A 96 5.80 3.90 8.10
CA ASP A 96 5.12 4.60 9.18
C ASP A 96 4.10 5.62 8.65
N SER A 97 3.03 5.81 9.42
CA SER A 97 2.00 6.79 9.08
C SER A 97 2.58 8.20 8.90
N HIS A 98 2.00 8.98 8.01
CA HIS A 98 2.38 10.35 7.67
C HIS A 98 3.80 10.50 7.09
N SER A 99 4.45 9.43 6.69
CA SER A 99 5.77 9.47 6.06
C SER A 99 5.69 9.68 4.55
N GLY A 100 6.75 10.23 3.97
CA GLY A 100 6.93 10.37 2.52
C GLY A 100 8.12 9.55 2.04
N TRP A 101 7.96 8.88 0.91
CA TRP A 101 8.95 7.96 0.35
C TRP A 101 9.20 8.24 -1.13
N ARG A 102 10.44 8.09 -1.56
CA ARG A 102 10.87 8.34 -2.95
C ARG A 102 12.02 7.45 -3.37
N GLY A 103 12.04 7.11 -4.63
CA GLY A 103 13.18 6.48 -5.31
C GLY A 103 12.98 5.01 -5.63
N ASN A 104 14.00 4.42 -6.22
CA ASN A 104 14.07 3.01 -6.57
C ASN A 104 15.44 2.45 -6.14
N PRO A 105 15.52 1.66 -5.05
CA PRO A 105 14.47 1.40 -4.08
C PRO A 105 14.03 2.67 -3.32
N ALA A 106 12.77 2.73 -2.91
CA ALA A 106 12.24 3.88 -2.19
C ALA A 106 12.86 4.02 -0.80
N LYS A 107 13.17 5.26 -0.43
CA LYS A 107 13.69 5.62 0.90
C LYS A 107 12.83 6.73 1.49
N MET A 108 12.75 6.76 2.81
CA MET A 108 12.02 7.79 3.52
C MET A 108 12.68 9.16 3.29
N VAL A 109 11.94 10.10 2.70
CA VAL A 109 12.37 11.49 2.47
C VAL A 109 11.72 12.46 3.45
N ARG A 110 10.63 12.05 4.09
CA ARG A 110 9.91 12.83 5.09
C ARG A 110 9.45 11.92 6.21
N ALA A 111 9.86 12.21 7.45
CA ALA A 111 9.35 11.52 8.63
C ALA A 111 7.89 11.94 8.90
N GLY A 112 7.11 11.02 9.45
CA GLY A 112 5.73 11.31 9.85
C GLY A 112 5.68 12.36 10.96
N VAL A 113 5.10 13.51 10.65
CA VAL A 113 4.74 14.52 11.68
C VAL A 113 3.25 14.36 11.93
N MET A 114 2.87 13.93 13.12
CA MET A 114 1.47 13.95 13.55
C MET A 114 1.05 15.41 13.69
N LEU A 115 0.19 15.87 12.80
CA LEU A 115 -0.52 17.14 13.02
C LEU A 115 -1.60 16.86 14.08
N GLU A 116 -1.70 17.71 15.09
CA GLU A 116 -2.66 17.56 16.21
C GLU A 116 -4.13 17.38 15.79
N LYS A 117 -4.44 17.60 14.53
CA LYS A 117 -5.78 17.42 13.96
C LYS A 117 -6.13 15.98 13.58
N ASP A 118 -5.14 15.10 13.50
CA ASP A 118 -5.34 13.72 13.06
C ASP A 118 -5.53 12.72 14.23
N VAL A 119 -5.58 13.23 15.45
CA VAL A 119 -5.67 12.43 16.69
C VAL A 119 -7.03 11.71 16.88
N GLN A 120 -8.01 11.93 16.01
CA GLN A 120 -9.35 11.36 16.20
C GLN A 120 -9.72 10.16 15.34
N VAL A 121 -8.78 9.53 14.67
CA VAL A 121 -9.03 8.25 14.01
C VAL A 121 -8.06 7.22 14.57
N SER A 122 -8.35 6.76 15.77
CA SER A 122 -7.70 5.58 16.33
C SER A 122 -8.17 4.35 15.55
N TRP A 123 -7.31 3.78 14.73
CA TRP A 123 -7.48 2.42 14.28
C TRP A 123 -7.11 1.49 15.45
N GLU A 124 -8.10 1.01 16.15
CA GLU A 124 -7.94 -0.23 16.92
C GLU A 124 -7.86 -1.38 15.90
N GLY A 125 -6.66 -1.89 15.70
CA GLY A 125 -6.41 -3.02 14.83
C GLY A 125 -5.38 -2.78 13.74
N SER A 126 -4.21 -2.27 14.09
CA SER A 126 -3.05 -2.34 13.20
C SER A 126 -2.44 -3.73 13.28
N ASP A 127 -3.04 -4.68 12.58
CA ASP A 127 -2.46 -6.02 12.39
C ASP A 127 -1.31 -6.00 11.36
N CYS A 128 -0.49 -4.96 11.38
CA CYS A 128 0.78 -4.93 10.66
C CYS A 128 1.89 -5.59 11.49
N GLU A 129 1.59 -6.70 12.15
CA GLU A 129 2.65 -7.53 12.69
C GLU A 129 3.34 -8.27 11.55
N PRO A 130 4.68 -8.27 11.52
CA PRO A 130 5.40 -9.08 10.55
C PRO A 130 5.03 -10.55 10.80
N ARG A 131 4.22 -11.13 9.91
CA ARG A 131 4.10 -12.57 9.87
C ARG A 131 5.46 -13.10 9.49
N MET A 132 6.16 -13.70 10.45
CA MET A 132 7.30 -14.54 10.14
C MET A 132 6.85 -15.53 9.08
N ALA A 133 7.60 -15.59 7.97
CA ALA A 133 7.35 -16.59 6.95
C ALA A 133 7.37 -17.95 7.64
N ALA A 134 6.24 -18.64 7.60
CA ALA A 134 6.21 -20.05 7.96
C ALA A 134 7.12 -20.78 6.97
N GLU A 135 8.15 -21.40 7.50
CA GLU A 135 9.03 -22.28 6.73
C GLU A 135 8.26 -23.44 6.13
#